data_66017ccf80638c909f06905e868ed74b
#
_entry.id   66017ccf80638c909f06905e868ed74b
#
_cell.length_a   1.000
_cell.length_b   1.000
_cell.length_c   1.000
_cell.angle_alpha   90.00
_cell.angle_beta   90.00
_cell.angle_gamma   90.00
#
_symmetry.space_group_name_H-M   'P 1'
#
loop_
_entity.id
_entity.type
_entity.pdbx_description
1 polymer ?
#
loop_
_entity_poly.entity_id
_entity_poly.type
_entity_poly.pdbx_seq_one_letter_code
_entity_poly.pdbx_strand_id
1 'polypeptide(L)'
;MQATYTQGYLFVDNQYFCDTLEARVFVPERDRLNAKNVAMPKGRYQIVMHYSNRYKRFVPTIFEYGKCYMFQKGSKPKDAQGIIVGKNAPVGWIEDSEDYLQRLISRIHHAIRGGERVILEIR
;
A
#
# COMPACT_ATOMS: atom_id res chain seq x y z
N MET A 1 -13.11 -20.57 -6.69
CA MET A 1 -13.51 -19.15 -6.55
C MET A 1 -12.26 -18.31 -6.53
N GLN A 2 -12.25 -17.23 -7.28
CA GLN A 2 -11.11 -16.33 -7.31
C GLN A 2 -11.25 -15.26 -6.26
N ALA A 3 -10.14 -14.93 -5.60
CA ALA A 3 -10.12 -13.81 -4.66
C ALA A 3 -10.24 -12.51 -5.42
N THR A 4 -11.09 -11.60 -4.94
CA THR A 4 -11.30 -10.28 -5.55
C THR A 4 -10.49 -9.19 -4.87
N TYR A 5 -9.81 -9.52 -3.77
CA TYR A 5 -8.97 -8.58 -3.02
C TYR A 5 -7.91 -9.34 -2.22
N THR A 6 -6.94 -8.60 -1.71
CA THR A 6 -5.83 -9.15 -0.92
C THR A 6 -5.77 -8.44 0.42
N GLN A 7 -5.82 -9.19 1.52
CA GLN A 7 -5.62 -8.69 2.87
C GLN A 7 -4.23 -9.05 3.36
N GLY A 8 -3.61 -8.17 4.13
CA GLY A 8 -2.28 -8.41 4.66
C GLY A 8 -2.04 -7.67 5.96
N TYR A 9 -0.81 -7.80 6.44
CA TYR A 9 -0.34 -7.14 7.66
C TYR A 9 0.90 -6.33 7.33
N LEU A 10 0.96 -5.10 7.86
CA LEU A 10 2.11 -4.24 7.70
C LEU A 10 2.90 -4.20 9.01
N PHE A 11 4.20 -4.49 8.92
CA PHE A 11 5.11 -4.39 10.02
C PHE A 11 6.08 -3.23 9.77
N VAL A 12 6.38 -2.48 10.81
CA VAL A 12 7.37 -1.40 10.75
C VAL A 12 8.45 -1.74 11.77
N ASP A 13 9.71 -1.86 11.30
CA ASP A 13 10.84 -2.29 12.13
C ASP A 13 10.53 -3.59 12.89
N ASN A 14 9.95 -4.56 12.18
CA ASN A 14 9.59 -5.88 12.70
C ASN A 14 8.49 -5.87 13.76
N GLN A 15 7.77 -4.77 13.90
CA GLN A 15 6.62 -4.69 14.82
C GLN A 15 5.34 -4.46 14.02
N TYR A 16 4.29 -5.19 14.36
CA TYR A 16 2.99 -5.03 13.72
C TYR A 16 2.51 -3.58 13.86
N PHE A 17 2.13 -2.99 12.74
CA PHE A 17 1.66 -1.60 12.70
C PHE A 17 0.17 -1.51 12.37
N CYS A 18 -0.24 -2.14 11.27
CA CYS A 18 -1.64 -2.11 10.85
C CYS A 18 -1.93 -3.22 9.86
N ASP A 19 -3.19 -3.30 9.44
CA ASP A 19 -3.61 -4.20 8.38
C ASP A 19 -3.55 -3.48 7.04
N THR A 20 -3.54 -4.26 5.95
CA THR A 20 -3.54 -3.72 4.59
C THR A 20 -4.63 -4.34 3.76
N LEU A 21 -5.08 -3.59 2.75
CA LEU A 21 -6.04 -4.07 1.78
C LEU A 21 -5.57 -3.64 0.39
N GLU A 22 -5.46 -4.59 -0.51
CA GLU A 22 -5.04 -4.36 -1.88
C GLU A 22 -6.02 -5.01 -2.84
N ALA A 23 -5.87 -4.69 -4.13
CA ALA A 23 -6.58 -5.39 -5.18
C ALA A 23 -6.17 -6.87 -5.21
N ARG A 24 -6.76 -7.64 -6.10
CA ARG A 24 -6.46 -9.07 -6.24
C ARG A 24 -5.00 -9.30 -6.63
N VAL A 25 -4.52 -10.50 -6.33
CA VAL A 25 -3.15 -10.90 -6.67
C VAL A 25 -2.99 -10.99 -8.19
N PHE A 26 -1.82 -10.58 -8.68
CA PHE A 26 -1.43 -10.70 -10.08
C PHE A 26 -1.35 -12.20 -10.47
N VAL A 27 -1.97 -12.55 -11.59
CA VAL A 27 -1.96 -13.92 -12.13
C VAL A 27 -1.31 -13.89 -13.52
N PRO A 28 -0.07 -14.40 -13.69
CA PRO A 28 0.66 -14.27 -14.97
C PRO A 28 -0.07 -14.82 -16.18
N GLU A 29 -0.86 -15.88 -16.01
CA GLU A 29 -1.58 -16.53 -17.10
C GLU A 29 -2.71 -15.65 -17.65
N ARG A 30 -3.11 -14.64 -16.92
CA ARG A 30 -4.29 -13.84 -17.21
C ARG A 30 -4.00 -12.35 -17.28
N ASP A 31 -3.05 -11.88 -16.48
CA ASP A 31 -2.77 -10.46 -16.33
C ASP A 31 -1.53 -10.06 -17.12
N ARG A 32 -1.56 -8.85 -17.68
CA ARG A 32 -0.37 -8.25 -18.26
C ARG A 32 0.50 -7.67 -17.17
N LEU A 33 1.80 -7.49 -17.46
CA LEU A 33 2.78 -6.98 -16.51
C LEU A 33 2.36 -5.63 -15.92
N ASN A 34 1.67 -4.81 -16.70
CA ASN A 34 1.19 -3.51 -16.27
C ASN A 34 -0.32 -3.49 -16.02
N ALA A 35 -0.91 -4.65 -15.69
CA ALA A 35 -2.34 -4.74 -15.41
C ALA A 35 -2.74 -3.78 -14.28
N LYS A 36 -3.90 -3.16 -14.41
CA LYS A 36 -4.43 -2.27 -13.39
C LYS A 36 -5.16 -3.07 -12.31
N ASN A 37 -5.23 -2.48 -11.10
CA ASN A 37 -6.01 -3.04 -10.00
C ASN A 37 -5.59 -4.45 -9.62
N VAL A 38 -4.29 -4.69 -9.54
CA VAL A 38 -3.73 -5.90 -8.96
C VAL A 38 -2.76 -5.52 -7.84
N ALA A 39 -2.60 -6.42 -6.88
CA ALA A 39 -1.68 -6.20 -5.76
C ALA A 39 -0.23 -6.17 -6.26
N MET A 40 0.64 -5.51 -5.50
CA MET A 40 2.06 -5.50 -5.81
C MET A 40 2.64 -6.89 -5.68
N PRO A 41 3.50 -7.30 -6.61
CA PRO A 41 4.20 -8.58 -6.50
C PRO A 41 5.13 -8.61 -5.30
N LYS A 42 5.47 -9.82 -4.84
CA LYS A 42 6.48 -10.01 -3.81
C LYS A 42 7.81 -9.42 -4.24
N GLY A 43 8.54 -8.85 -3.30
CA GLY A 43 9.83 -8.25 -3.60
C GLY A 43 10.20 -7.16 -2.60
N ARG A 44 11.28 -6.46 -2.92
CA ARG A 44 11.76 -5.35 -2.10
C ARG A 44 11.70 -4.07 -2.93
N TYR A 45 11.14 -3.03 -2.35
CA TYR A 45 10.87 -1.77 -3.05
C TYR A 45 11.29 -0.60 -2.19
N GLN A 46 11.83 0.44 -2.82
CA GLN A 46 12.14 1.67 -2.10
C GLN A 46 10.91 2.57 -2.08
N ILE A 47 10.59 3.09 -0.90
CA ILE A 47 9.50 4.03 -0.72
C ILE A 47 10.05 5.45 -0.78
N VAL A 48 9.39 6.30 -1.56
CA VAL A 48 9.68 7.73 -1.62
C VAL A 48 8.41 8.51 -1.31
N MET A 49 8.55 9.75 -0.86
CA MET A 49 7.41 10.64 -0.67
C MET A 49 7.12 11.33 -1.99
N HIS A 50 5.87 11.24 -2.45
CA HIS A 50 5.45 11.82 -3.72
C HIS A 50 4.14 12.56 -3.53
N TYR A 51 4.01 13.73 -4.16
CA TYR A 51 2.79 14.53 -4.04
C TYR A 51 1.65 13.90 -4.83
N SER A 52 0.53 13.66 -4.15
CA SER A 52 -0.67 13.13 -4.78
C SER A 52 -1.62 14.26 -5.11
N ASN A 53 -1.90 14.47 -6.40
CA ASN A 53 -2.89 15.46 -6.82
C ASN A 53 -4.29 15.10 -6.34
N ARG A 54 -4.57 13.80 -6.24
CA ARG A 54 -5.86 13.30 -5.77
C ARG A 54 -6.11 13.62 -4.30
N TYR A 55 -5.10 13.42 -3.45
CA TYR A 55 -5.22 13.61 -2.01
C TYR A 55 -4.69 14.96 -1.54
N LYS A 56 -4.06 15.73 -2.44
CA LYS A 56 -3.52 17.06 -2.14
C LYS A 56 -2.49 17.05 -1.01
N ARG A 57 -1.65 16.01 -0.98
CA ARG A 57 -0.59 15.88 0.02
C ARG A 57 0.47 14.89 -0.46
N PHE A 58 1.63 14.91 0.20
CA PHE A 58 2.67 13.91 -0.05
C PHE A 58 2.29 12.60 0.62
N VAL A 59 2.43 11.50 -0.09
CA VAL A 59 2.15 10.15 0.42
C VAL A 59 3.30 9.21 0.06
N PRO A 60 3.52 8.16 0.89
CA PRO A 60 4.51 7.14 0.57
C PRO A 60 4.16 6.45 -0.74
N THR A 61 5.13 6.35 -1.64
CA THR A 61 4.88 5.89 -3.01
C THR A 61 6.02 4.99 -3.48
N ILE A 62 5.67 4.00 -4.28
CA ILE A 62 6.62 3.12 -4.94
C ILE A 62 6.38 3.22 -6.44
N PHE A 63 7.46 3.49 -7.21
CA PHE A 63 7.41 3.53 -8.67
C PHE A 63 8.04 2.25 -9.22
N GLU A 64 7.21 1.36 -9.75
CA GLU A 64 7.64 0.09 -10.30
C GLU A 64 6.72 -0.36 -11.43
N TYR A 65 7.26 -1.14 -12.34
CA TYR A 65 6.49 -1.74 -13.43
C TYR A 65 5.73 -0.70 -14.27
N GLY A 66 6.31 0.50 -14.42
CA GLY A 66 5.64 1.59 -15.14
C GLY A 66 4.42 2.15 -14.41
N LYS A 67 4.29 1.86 -13.12
CA LYS A 67 3.16 2.28 -12.29
C LYS A 67 3.60 3.00 -11.04
N CYS A 68 2.63 3.65 -10.42
CA CYS A 68 2.78 4.33 -9.15
C CYS A 68 1.87 3.62 -8.13
N TYR A 69 2.48 3.00 -7.13
CA TYR A 69 1.74 2.37 -6.03
C TYR A 69 1.84 3.25 -4.80
N MET A 70 0.71 3.77 -4.33
CA MET A 70 0.69 4.65 -3.17
C MET A 70 0.11 3.93 -1.96
N PHE A 71 0.65 4.25 -0.78
CA PHE A 71 -0.09 3.96 0.44
C PHE A 71 -1.22 4.98 0.51
N GLN A 72 -2.45 4.51 0.71
CA GLN A 72 -3.63 5.35 0.55
C GLN A 72 -4.67 5.05 1.62
N LYS A 73 -5.62 5.95 1.76
CA LYS A 73 -6.80 5.68 2.56
C LYS A 73 -7.89 5.08 1.68
N GLY A 74 -8.81 4.35 2.31
CA GLY A 74 -9.94 3.76 1.64
C GLY A 74 -10.72 2.90 2.60
N SER A 75 -11.78 2.27 2.14
CA SER A 75 -12.60 1.38 2.98
C SER A 75 -12.93 0.05 2.33
N LYS A 76 -12.80 -0.06 1.02
CA LYS A 76 -13.19 -1.24 0.24
C LYS A 76 -12.13 -1.61 -0.78
N PRO A 77 -12.09 -2.88 -1.23
CA PRO A 77 -11.11 -3.29 -2.25
C PRO A 77 -11.19 -2.50 -3.54
N LYS A 78 -12.37 -2.06 -3.96
CA LYS A 78 -12.52 -1.28 -5.19
C LYS A 78 -11.86 0.09 -5.12
N ASP A 79 -11.55 0.57 -3.91
CA ASP A 79 -10.84 1.83 -3.74
C ASP A 79 -9.34 1.66 -3.94
N ALA A 80 -8.83 0.42 -3.98
CA ALA A 80 -7.41 0.15 -3.96
C ALA A 80 -6.78 0.35 -5.33
N GLN A 81 -5.92 1.37 -5.45
CA GLN A 81 -5.02 1.56 -6.57
C GLN A 81 -3.57 1.39 -6.13
N GLY A 82 -3.38 1.02 -4.89
CA GLY A 82 -2.13 0.77 -4.23
C GLY A 82 -2.39 -0.02 -2.96
N ILE A 83 -1.85 0.43 -1.85
CA ILE A 83 -2.01 -0.26 -0.57
C ILE A 83 -2.85 0.59 0.37
N ILE A 84 -4.04 0.11 0.72
CA ILE A 84 -4.89 0.75 1.72
C ILE A 84 -4.44 0.27 3.09
N VAL A 85 -4.16 1.21 3.99
CA VAL A 85 -3.78 0.90 5.37
C VAL A 85 -4.93 1.17 6.32
N GLY A 86 -4.97 0.44 7.43
CA GLY A 86 -6.01 0.61 8.43
C GLY A 86 -6.15 -0.61 9.31
N LYS A 87 -7.35 -0.87 9.77
CA LYS A 87 -7.68 -2.03 10.58
C LYS A 87 -8.77 -2.84 9.90
N ASN A 88 -8.57 -4.14 9.72
CA ASN A 88 -9.57 -4.99 9.09
C ASN A 88 -10.86 -5.01 9.90
N ALA A 89 -11.96 -4.87 9.19
CA ALA A 89 -13.32 -4.93 9.69
C ALA A 89 -14.02 -6.14 9.02
N PRO A 90 -15.33 -6.17 8.90
CA PRO A 90 -16.00 -7.25 8.16
C PRO A 90 -15.40 -7.47 6.78
N VAL A 91 -15.56 -8.66 6.25
CA VAL A 91 -14.88 -9.16 5.04
C VAL A 91 -14.78 -8.09 3.95
N GLY A 92 -13.56 -7.81 3.52
CA GLY A 92 -13.29 -6.86 2.45
C GLY A 92 -13.36 -5.39 2.84
N TRP A 93 -13.53 -5.07 4.12
CA TRP A 93 -13.56 -3.69 4.60
C TRP A 93 -12.35 -3.37 5.46
N ILE A 94 -12.04 -2.08 5.58
CA ILE A 94 -10.97 -1.60 6.44
C ILE A 94 -11.43 -0.31 7.13
N GLU A 95 -11.06 -0.15 8.40
CA GLU A 95 -11.46 0.99 9.23
C GLU A 95 -10.26 1.80 9.69
N ASP A 96 -10.51 3.01 10.17
CA ASP A 96 -9.48 3.92 10.72
C ASP A 96 -8.34 4.19 9.75
N SER A 97 -8.62 4.10 8.45
CA SER A 97 -7.61 4.19 7.41
C SER A 97 -6.86 5.53 7.45
N GLU A 98 -7.57 6.63 7.61
CA GLU A 98 -6.95 7.95 7.65
C GLU A 98 -5.98 8.09 8.83
N ASP A 99 -6.36 7.60 10.00
CA ASP A 99 -5.50 7.68 11.17
C ASP A 99 -4.22 6.88 10.99
N TYR A 100 -4.33 5.64 10.50
CA TYR A 100 -3.15 4.81 10.25
C TYR A 100 -2.29 5.38 9.14
N LEU A 101 -2.89 5.94 8.09
CA LEU A 101 -2.14 6.54 7.00
C LEU A 101 -1.36 7.76 7.51
N GLN A 102 -1.97 8.62 8.32
CA GLN A 102 -1.30 9.77 8.91
C GLN A 102 -0.09 9.34 9.74
N ARG A 103 -0.25 8.33 10.56
CA ARG A 103 0.85 7.82 11.39
C ARG A 103 1.97 7.23 10.54
N LEU A 104 1.61 6.50 9.48
CA LEU A 104 2.61 5.93 8.56
C LEU A 104 3.37 7.03 7.82
N ILE A 105 2.66 8.03 7.32
CA ILE A 105 3.28 9.17 6.64
C ILE A 105 4.29 9.85 7.55
N SER A 106 3.92 10.10 8.80
CA SER A 106 4.81 10.72 9.79
C SER A 106 6.09 9.92 9.99
N ARG A 107 5.96 8.62 10.16
CA ARG A 107 7.12 7.75 10.40
C ARG A 107 8.06 7.70 9.20
N ILE A 108 7.50 7.54 8.01
CA ILE A 108 8.30 7.47 6.78
C ILE A 108 8.96 8.81 6.48
N HIS A 109 8.21 9.90 6.61
CA HIS A 109 8.75 11.23 6.38
C HIS A 109 9.91 11.53 7.34
N HIS A 110 9.74 11.18 8.61
CA HIS A 110 10.79 11.39 9.62
C HIS A 110 12.06 10.61 9.27
N ALA A 111 11.92 9.35 8.86
CA ALA A 111 13.05 8.52 8.48
C ALA A 111 13.79 9.10 7.27
N ILE A 112 13.05 9.50 6.24
CA ILE A 112 13.64 10.06 5.02
C ILE A 112 14.36 11.37 5.32
N ARG A 113 13.78 12.23 6.15
CA ARG A 113 14.43 13.49 6.55
C ARG A 113 15.71 13.24 7.33
N GLY A 114 15.78 12.13 8.06
CA GLY A 114 16.98 11.75 8.78
C GLY A 114 18.04 11.07 7.91
N GLY A 115 17.82 11.00 6.61
CA GLY A 115 18.79 10.40 5.67
C GLY A 115 18.64 8.89 5.52
N GLU A 116 17.61 8.29 6.08
CA GLU A 116 17.39 6.85 5.99
C GLU A 116 16.70 6.49 4.68
N ARG A 117 17.04 5.31 4.17
CA ARG A 117 16.35 4.72 3.04
C ARG A 117 15.21 3.85 3.58
N VAL A 118 14.00 4.04 3.09
CA VAL A 118 12.85 3.27 3.55
C VAL A 118 12.53 2.19 2.52
N ILE A 119 12.56 0.94 2.95
CA ILE A 119 12.36 -0.22 2.07
C ILE A 119 11.09 -0.95 2.50
N LEU A 120 10.23 -1.27 1.53
CA LEU A 120 9.10 -2.15 1.72
C LEU A 120 9.46 -3.53 1.21
N GLU A 121 9.28 -4.54 2.04
CA GLU A 121 9.45 -5.94 1.63
C GLU A 121 8.08 -6.61 1.63
N ILE A 122 7.69 -7.14 0.48
CA ILE A 122 6.44 -7.89 0.34
C ILE A 122 6.79 -9.37 0.22
N ARG A 123 6.31 -10.14 1.18
CA ARG A 123 6.57 -11.58 1.27
C ARG A 123 5.38 -12.42 0.82
#